data_a6112855d170f75bd3a21209abd47521
#
_entry.id   a6112855d170f75bd3a21209abd47521
#
_cell.length_a   1.000
_cell.length_b   1.000
_cell.length_c   1.000
_cell.angle_alpha   90.00
_cell.angle_beta   90.00
_cell.angle_gamma   90.00
#
_symmetry.space_group_name_H-M   'P 1'
#
loop_
_entity.id
_entity.type
_entity.pdbx_description
1 polymer ?
#
loop_
_entity_poly.entity_id
_entity_poly.type
_entity_poly.pdbx_seq_one_letter_code
_entity_poly.pdbx_strand_id
1 'polypeptide(L)'
;MEVLRTPDERFNDLKEYPFEPHYTNIKTHDGTTLRIHHIDEGPKDGPILLAMHGQPVWSYLYARMIPFLVKAGIRVIAPDLPGYGKSDKPAAREDYSYQNQVDWMGEWLKENNFLNLTFFGQDWGGLIGLRMIAQDPDRFIKVSMGNTGLPYNPDVPQEVIKKVKEFRASNLKLTPLSMQKEVMQMDGKNLSKESSPTFHPSLKFMYWQKFCWDTENLPVGFINSTMMEKRSKISMIGQYLFENLGLAKISPFTSDLVKAYEAPFPDPSYKMGPRAMPSHVPTLPDQSLEAQKKAREFFKTSAKPFLAVFAGDDPVTNGIEKDVLKMAPNAKSAPHIGGGHFYQWTRPKKLSDILISFIKE
;
A
#
# COMPACT_ATOMS: atom_id res chain seq x y z
N MET A 1 -18.94 7.31 -13.08
CA MET A 1 -17.60 6.64 -13.13
C MET A 1 -17.76 5.30 -13.83
N GLU A 2 -16.91 5.01 -14.83
CA GLU A 2 -16.83 3.68 -15.48
C GLU A 2 -16.02 2.73 -14.59
N VAL A 3 -16.43 1.45 -14.56
CA VAL A 3 -15.84 0.45 -13.66
C VAL A 3 -15.49 -0.83 -14.42
N LEU A 4 -14.26 -1.27 -14.29
CA LEU A 4 -13.77 -2.54 -14.83
C LEU A 4 -13.72 -3.60 -13.73
N ARG A 5 -13.99 -4.85 -14.12
CA ARG A 5 -13.91 -6.01 -13.23
C ARG A 5 -13.00 -7.06 -13.84
N THR A 6 -11.98 -7.44 -13.09
CA THR A 6 -11.07 -8.51 -13.50
C THR A 6 -11.83 -9.84 -13.52
N PRO A 7 -11.75 -10.62 -14.61
CA PRO A 7 -12.33 -11.95 -14.68
C PRO A 7 -11.75 -12.87 -13.60
N ASP A 8 -12.63 -13.67 -12.95
CA ASP A 8 -12.26 -14.50 -11.79
C ASP A 8 -11.24 -15.59 -12.16
N GLU A 9 -11.25 -16.09 -13.40
CA GLU A 9 -10.27 -17.07 -13.90
C GLU A 9 -8.82 -16.59 -13.88
N ARG A 10 -8.60 -15.27 -13.80
CA ARG A 10 -7.26 -14.70 -13.67
C ARG A 10 -6.59 -15.02 -12.33
N PHE A 11 -7.37 -15.40 -11.35
CA PHE A 11 -6.93 -15.69 -9.98
C PHE A 11 -6.84 -17.18 -9.67
N ASN A 12 -7.15 -18.04 -10.68
CA ASN A 12 -7.05 -19.48 -10.53
C ASN A 12 -5.58 -19.89 -10.36
N ASP A 13 -5.35 -20.91 -9.55
CA ASP A 13 -4.04 -21.55 -9.34
C ASP A 13 -2.91 -20.60 -8.87
N LEU A 14 -3.27 -19.51 -8.20
CA LEU A 14 -2.28 -18.66 -7.57
C LEU A 14 -1.63 -19.38 -6.39
N LYS A 15 -0.32 -19.53 -6.46
CA LYS A 15 0.45 -20.20 -5.43
C LYS A 15 0.31 -19.49 -4.09
N GLU A 16 0.15 -20.26 -3.01
CA GLU A 16 0.02 -19.71 -1.64
C GLU A 16 -1.21 -18.82 -1.42
N TYR A 17 -2.26 -18.92 -2.27
CA TYR A 17 -3.46 -18.11 -2.14
C TYR A 17 -4.76 -18.96 -2.20
N PRO A 18 -5.01 -19.82 -1.19
CA PRO A 18 -6.15 -20.72 -1.17
C PRO A 18 -7.41 -20.11 -0.53
N PHE A 19 -7.51 -18.79 -0.44
CA PHE A 19 -8.56 -18.11 0.31
C PHE A 19 -9.83 -17.95 -0.52
N GLU A 20 -10.97 -18.25 0.11
CA GLU A 20 -12.29 -18.01 -0.48
C GLU A 20 -12.54 -16.50 -0.60
N PRO A 21 -13.05 -16.02 -1.73
CA PRO A 21 -13.31 -14.61 -1.92
C PRO A 21 -14.61 -14.17 -1.24
N HIS A 22 -14.57 -13.07 -0.51
CA HIS A 22 -15.74 -12.37 -0.01
C HIS A 22 -15.89 -11.03 -0.73
N TYR A 23 -17.13 -10.64 -1.01
CA TYR A 23 -17.40 -9.41 -1.76
C TYR A 23 -18.48 -8.57 -1.08
N THR A 24 -18.28 -7.26 -1.06
CA THR A 24 -19.23 -6.27 -0.56
C THR A 24 -19.42 -5.19 -1.61
N ASN A 25 -20.65 -4.87 -1.94
CA ASN A 25 -20.97 -3.75 -2.83
C ASN A 25 -21.12 -2.48 -2.00
N ILE A 26 -20.43 -1.44 -2.40
CA ILE A 26 -20.55 -0.10 -1.81
C ILE A 26 -21.10 0.89 -2.83
N LYS A 27 -21.71 1.98 -2.33
CA LYS A 27 -22.10 3.12 -3.15
C LYS A 27 -21.08 4.25 -3.02
N THR A 28 -20.59 4.73 -4.14
CA THR A 28 -19.73 5.92 -4.18
C THR A 28 -20.60 7.19 -4.18
N HIS A 29 -19.98 8.36 -3.93
CA HIS A 29 -20.69 9.63 -3.87
C HIS A 29 -21.40 10.02 -5.17
N ASP A 30 -20.93 9.54 -6.34
CA ASP A 30 -21.56 9.73 -7.65
C ASP A 30 -22.65 8.68 -7.98
N GLY A 31 -22.99 7.82 -7.01
CA GLY A 31 -23.99 6.76 -7.15
C GLY A 31 -23.49 5.48 -7.85
N THR A 32 -22.23 5.44 -8.29
CA THR A 32 -21.64 4.22 -8.87
C THR A 32 -21.54 3.11 -7.81
N THR A 33 -21.70 1.86 -8.22
CA THR A 33 -21.47 0.72 -7.34
C THR A 33 -20.08 0.15 -7.59
N LEU A 34 -19.30 0.00 -6.52
CA LEU A 34 -18.03 -0.75 -6.52
C LEU A 34 -18.18 -2.03 -5.72
N ARG A 35 -17.72 -3.15 -6.28
CA ARG A 35 -17.60 -4.43 -5.59
C ARG A 35 -16.20 -4.52 -4.97
N ILE A 36 -16.13 -4.59 -3.65
CA ILE A 36 -14.89 -4.67 -2.88
C ILE A 36 -14.68 -6.10 -2.40
N HIS A 37 -13.55 -6.66 -2.75
CA HIS A 37 -13.11 -7.98 -2.29
C HIS A 37 -12.42 -7.88 -0.92
N HIS A 38 -12.56 -8.93 -0.11
CA HIS A 38 -11.73 -9.14 1.08
C HIS A 38 -11.55 -10.63 1.39
N ILE A 39 -10.43 -10.94 2.03
CA ILE A 39 -10.18 -12.22 2.70
C ILE A 39 -10.80 -12.13 4.10
N ASP A 40 -11.45 -13.21 4.56
CA ASP A 40 -12.00 -13.36 5.91
C ASP A 40 -11.69 -14.75 6.47
N GLU A 41 -10.53 -14.89 7.08
CA GLU A 41 -9.97 -16.15 7.53
C GLU A 41 -9.82 -16.21 9.07
N GLY A 42 -10.04 -17.40 9.62
CA GLY A 42 -9.92 -17.67 11.05
C GLY A 42 -11.22 -17.73 11.82
N PRO A 43 -11.16 -17.88 13.16
CA PRO A 43 -12.35 -18.06 14.00
C PRO A 43 -13.21 -16.79 14.01
N LYS A 44 -14.52 -16.95 13.76
CA LYS A 44 -15.45 -15.80 13.64
C LYS A 44 -15.66 -15.04 14.96
N ASP A 45 -15.38 -15.67 16.08
CA ASP A 45 -15.44 -15.12 17.45
C ASP A 45 -14.08 -14.67 18.00
N GLY A 46 -13.01 -14.84 17.20
CA GLY A 46 -11.67 -14.40 17.56
C GLY A 46 -11.46 -12.89 17.45
N PRO A 47 -10.39 -12.35 18.08
CA PRO A 47 -10.00 -10.96 17.87
C PRO A 47 -9.71 -10.69 16.38
N ILE A 48 -10.16 -9.54 15.88
CA ILE A 48 -10.10 -9.23 14.46
C ILE A 48 -8.87 -8.37 14.16
N LEU A 49 -8.06 -8.82 13.20
CA LEU A 49 -7.02 -8.02 12.54
C LEU A 49 -7.53 -7.53 11.18
N LEU A 50 -7.73 -6.23 11.03
CA LEU A 50 -7.92 -5.59 9.73
C LEU A 50 -6.55 -5.28 9.14
N ALA A 51 -6.16 -5.98 8.05
CA ALA A 51 -4.86 -5.86 7.41
C ALA A 51 -4.98 -5.18 6.03
N MET A 52 -4.57 -3.92 5.92
CA MET A 52 -4.71 -3.13 4.70
C MET A 52 -3.39 -3.01 3.94
N HIS A 53 -3.42 -3.46 2.68
CA HIS A 53 -2.27 -3.41 1.76
C HIS A 53 -2.08 -2.02 1.15
N GLY A 54 -0.89 -1.80 0.58
CA GLY A 54 -0.55 -0.59 -0.16
C GLY A 54 -0.45 -0.77 -1.67
N GLN A 55 0.33 0.06 -2.31
CA GLN A 55 0.51 0.15 -3.75
C GLN A 55 1.93 -0.37 -4.14
N PRO A 56 2.08 -1.14 -5.22
CA PRO A 56 1.08 -1.69 -6.14
C PRO A 56 0.74 -3.16 -5.87
N VAL A 57 0.53 -3.51 -4.61
CA VAL A 57 0.18 -4.85 -4.14
C VAL A 57 -1.33 -5.02 -3.92
N TRP A 58 -1.75 -6.17 -3.45
CA TRP A 58 -3.13 -6.49 -3.06
C TRP A 58 -3.12 -7.49 -1.89
N SER A 59 -4.26 -8.00 -1.43
CA SER A 59 -4.34 -8.86 -0.25
C SER A 59 -3.44 -10.12 -0.32
N TYR A 60 -2.98 -10.51 -1.51
CA TYR A 60 -1.96 -11.54 -1.71
C TYR A 60 -0.68 -11.30 -0.87
N LEU A 61 -0.37 -10.04 -0.57
CA LEU A 61 0.76 -9.66 0.27
C LEU A 61 0.73 -10.33 1.65
N TYR A 62 -0.48 -10.59 2.17
CA TYR A 62 -0.70 -11.19 3.49
C TYR A 62 -0.79 -12.72 3.47
N ALA A 63 -0.75 -13.35 2.28
CA ALA A 63 -0.98 -14.78 2.13
C ALA A 63 -0.10 -15.63 3.07
N ARG A 64 1.17 -15.26 3.24
CA ARG A 64 2.12 -15.97 4.12
C ARG A 64 1.93 -15.67 5.60
N MET A 65 1.26 -14.59 5.96
CA MET A 65 1.02 -14.20 7.36
C MET A 65 -0.24 -14.85 7.92
N ILE A 66 -1.30 -14.93 7.10
CA ILE A 66 -2.62 -15.43 7.49
C ILE A 66 -2.54 -16.78 8.24
N PRO A 67 -1.80 -17.80 7.78
CA PRO A 67 -1.73 -19.08 8.49
C PRO A 67 -1.18 -18.97 9.92
N PHE A 68 -0.21 -18.07 10.17
CA PHE A 68 0.33 -17.86 11.52
C PHE A 68 -0.69 -17.16 12.44
N LEU A 69 -1.39 -16.17 11.93
CA LEU A 69 -2.41 -15.39 12.64
C LEU A 69 -3.63 -16.25 12.98
N VAL A 70 -4.14 -17.00 12.00
CA VAL A 70 -5.27 -17.93 12.18
C VAL A 70 -4.93 -19.03 13.18
N LYS A 71 -3.73 -19.62 13.11
CA LYS A 71 -3.25 -20.60 14.09
C LYS A 71 -3.20 -20.02 15.51
N ALA A 72 -2.98 -18.72 15.64
CA ALA A 72 -3.01 -18.03 16.94
C ALA A 72 -4.42 -17.66 17.42
N GLY A 73 -5.48 -18.01 16.66
CA GLY A 73 -6.88 -17.74 16.99
C GLY A 73 -7.34 -16.34 16.60
N ILE A 74 -6.67 -15.70 15.65
CA ILE A 74 -7.00 -14.34 15.18
C ILE A 74 -7.77 -14.46 13.86
N ARG A 75 -8.91 -13.75 13.77
CA ARG A 75 -9.63 -13.56 12.52
C ARG A 75 -8.96 -12.45 11.71
N VAL A 76 -8.59 -12.74 10.47
CA VAL A 76 -7.90 -11.80 9.58
C VAL A 76 -8.86 -11.34 8.49
N ILE A 77 -9.10 -10.04 8.44
CA ILE A 77 -9.84 -9.37 7.37
C ILE A 77 -8.83 -8.59 6.53
N ALA A 78 -8.67 -8.96 5.27
CA ALA A 78 -7.72 -8.30 4.37
C ALA A 78 -8.43 -7.88 3.07
N PRO A 79 -8.90 -6.61 2.99
CA PRO A 79 -9.55 -6.10 1.79
C PRO A 79 -8.55 -5.80 0.68
N ASP A 80 -9.03 -5.89 -0.57
CA ASP A 80 -8.37 -5.27 -1.71
C ASP A 80 -8.90 -3.85 -1.89
N LEU A 81 -8.01 -2.87 -1.93
CA LEU A 81 -8.37 -1.49 -2.21
C LEU A 81 -9.02 -1.37 -3.61
N PRO A 82 -10.00 -0.45 -3.82
CA PRO A 82 -10.50 -0.14 -5.15
C PRO A 82 -9.37 0.16 -6.14
N GLY A 83 -9.38 -0.52 -7.28
CA GLY A 83 -8.30 -0.44 -8.26
C GLY A 83 -7.24 -1.55 -8.15
N TYR A 84 -7.35 -2.45 -7.16
CA TYR A 84 -6.37 -3.51 -6.89
C TYR A 84 -7.03 -4.87 -6.70
N GLY A 85 -6.23 -5.94 -6.75
CA GLY A 85 -6.64 -7.30 -6.47
C GLY A 85 -7.92 -7.72 -7.19
N LYS A 86 -8.83 -8.33 -6.45
CA LYS A 86 -10.14 -8.78 -6.93
C LYS A 86 -11.24 -7.71 -6.83
N SER A 87 -10.94 -6.54 -6.23
CA SER A 87 -11.87 -5.41 -6.19
C SER A 87 -12.06 -4.76 -7.55
N ASP A 88 -13.19 -4.11 -7.75
CA ASP A 88 -13.49 -3.33 -8.94
C ASP A 88 -12.49 -2.18 -9.14
N LYS A 89 -12.32 -1.79 -10.39
CA LYS A 89 -11.31 -0.81 -10.83
C LYS A 89 -11.96 0.34 -11.59
N PRO A 90 -12.05 1.55 -11.00
CA PRO A 90 -12.35 2.75 -11.78
C PRO A 90 -11.46 2.85 -13.02
N ALA A 91 -12.07 3.12 -14.18
CA ALA A 91 -11.39 3.04 -15.47
C ALA A 91 -10.55 4.27 -15.81
N ALA A 92 -10.76 5.40 -15.13
CA ALA A 92 -10.01 6.62 -15.33
C ALA A 92 -9.09 6.93 -14.13
N ARG A 93 -7.90 7.50 -14.40
CA ARG A 93 -6.96 7.91 -13.32
C ARG A 93 -7.56 9.03 -12.46
N GLU A 94 -8.36 9.85 -13.05
CA GLU A 94 -9.03 11.00 -12.44
C GLU A 94 -10.08 10.61 -11.39
N ASP A 95 -10.57 9.36 -11.45
CA ASP A 95 -11.46 8.79 -10.45
C ASP A 95 -10.74 8.44 -9.13
N TYR A 96 -9.42 8.33 -9.17
CA TYR A 96 -8.62 8.04 -7.99
C TYR A 96 -8.18 9.31 -7.29
N SER A 97 -8.40 9.34 -5.99
CA SER A 97 -7.82 10.34 -5.09
C SER A 97 -7.60 9.72 -3.72
N TYR A 98 -6.79 10.37 -2.88
CA TYR A 98 -6.63 9.92 -1.50
C TYR A 98 -7.98 9.92 -0.77
N GLN A 99 -8.78 10.97 -0.95
CA GLN A 99 -10.09 11.07 -0.29
C GLN A 99 -11.05 9.98 -0.77
N ASN A 100 -11.15 9.73 -2.09
CA ASN A 100 -12.01 8.67 -2.60
C ASN A 100 -11.66 7.30 -2.02
N GLN A 101 -10.36 6.98 -1.91
CA GLN A 101 -9.94 5.72 -1.29
C GLN A 101 -10.36 5.62 0.18
N VAL A 102 -10.24 6.71 0.94
CA VAL A 102 -10.68 6.75 2.35
C VAL A 102 -12.19 6.56 2.45
N ASP A 103 -12.96 7.26 1.61
CA ASP A 103 -14.42 7.22 1.61
C ASP A 103 -14.94 5.84 1.19
N TRP A 104 -14.38 5.26 0.11
CA TRP A 104 -14.77 3.93 -0.35
C TRP A 104 -14.48 2.84 0.69
N MET A 105 -13.30 2.89 1.31
CA MET A 105 -12.96 1.90 2.33
C MET A 105 -13.71 2.14 3.65
N GLY A 106 -14.04 3.38 3.97
CA GLY A 106 -14.92 3.73 5.09
C GLY A 106 -16.33 3.17 4.88
N GLU A 107 -16.88 3.31 3.67
CA GLU A 107 -18.19 2.76 3.34
C GLU A 107 -18.17 1.21 3.35
N TRP A 108 -17.13 0.59 2.79
CA TRP A 108 -16.95 -0.86 2.88
C TRP A 108 -16.93 -1.36 4.33
N LEU A 109 -16.27 -0.62 5.22
CA LEU A 109 -16.18 -0.98 6.64
C LEU A 109 -17.54 -0.90 7.33
N LYS A 110 -18.37 0.10 6.98
CA LYS A 110 -19.72 0.27 7.50
C LYS A 110 -20.67 -0.82 7.00
N GLU A 111 -20.65 -1.11 5.69
CA GLU A 111 -21.50 -2.14 5.08
C GLU A 111 -21.26 -3.54 5.69
N ASN A 112 -20.02 -3.85 6.05
CA ASN A 112 -19.67 -5.10 6.73
C ASN A 112 -19.90 -5.07 8.24
N ASN A 113 -20.15 -3.90 8.80
CA ASN A 113 -20.33 -3.67 10.24
C ASN A 113 -19.23 -4.29 11.11
N PHE A 114 -17.98 -4.26 10.66
CA PHE A 114 -16.86 -4.73 11.47
C PHE A 114 -16.58 -3.77 12.63
N LEU A 115 -16.44 -4.34 13.83
CA LEU A 115 -16.22 -3.61 15.10
C LEU A 115 -15.08 -4.27 15.88
N ASN A 116 -14.58 -3.57 16.90
CA ASN A 116 -13.50 -4.04 17.78
C ASN A 116 -12.23 -4.45 17.04
N LEU A 117 -11.90 -3.70 16.01
CA LEU A 117 -10.80 -3.99 15.12
C LEU A 117 -9.45 -3.65 15.74
N THR A 118 -8.48 -4.55 15.61
CA THR A 118 -7.07 -4.18 15.61
C THR A 118 -6.68 -3.89 14.18
N PHE A 119 -6.17 -2.71 13.91
CA PHE A 119 -5.74 -2.29 12.59
C PHE A 119 -4.25 -2.60 12.36
N PHE A 120 -3.89 -3.05 11.17
CA PHE A 120 -2.54 -3.04 10.64
C PHE A 120 -2.54 -2.54 9.20
N GLY A 121 -1.78 -1.47 8.92
CA GLY A 121 -1.64 -0.91 7.58
C GLY A 121 -0.19 -0.68 7.19
N GLN A 122 0.11 -0.88 5.91
CA GLN A 122 1.41 -0.63 5.31
C GLN A 122 1.23 0.20 4.04
N ASP A 123 2.17 1.12 3.75
CA ASP A 123 2.15 2.00 2.57
C ASP A 123 0.78 2.72 2.45
N TRP A 124 0.10 2.68 1.30
CA TRP A 124 -1.23 3.28 1.14
C TRP A 124 -2.29 2.70 2.07
N GLY A 125 -2.19 1.42 2.43
CA GLY A 125 -3.09 0.85 3.44
C GLY A 125 -2.96 1.54 4.79
N GLY A 126 -1.75 1.96 5.16
CA GLY A 126 -1.51 2.77 6.35
C GLY A 126 -2.06 4.20 6.21
N LEU A 127 -1.78 4.89 5.10
CA LEU A 127 -2.29 6.24 4.86
C LEU A 127 -3.82 6.29 4.93
N ILE A 128 -4.49 5.37 4.21
CA ILE A 128 -5.95 5.28 4.15
C ILE A 128 -6.53 4.90 5.51
N GLY A 129 -6.00 3.84 6.12
CA GLY A 129 -6.54 3.30 7.38
C GLY A 129 -6.38 4.26 8.55
N LEU A 130 -5.27 4.99 8.68
CA LEU A 130 -5.13 6.02 9.71
C LEU A 130 -6.16 7.14 9.56
N ARG A 131 -6.51 7.53 8.34
CA ARG A 131 -7.59 8.47 8.07
C ARG A 131 -8.96 7.90 8.45
N MET A 132 -9.23 6.63 8.10
CA MET A 132 -10.47 5.94 8.49
C MET A 132 -10.61 5.85 10.00
N ILE A 133 -9.55 5.51 10.72
CA ILE A 133 -9.55 5.44 12.19
C ILE A 133 -9.88 6.80 12.81
N ALA A 134 -9.29 7.88 12.30
CA ALA A 134 -9.58 9.22 12.80
C ALA A 134 -11.02 9.70 12.49
N GLN A 135 -11.66 9.18 11.44
CA GLN A 135 -13.05 9.50 11.07
C GLN A 135 -14.08 8.66 11.83
N ASP A 136 -13.80 7.38 12.11
CA ASP A 136 -14.70 6.46 12.83
C ASP A 136 -13.91 5.65 13.87
N PRO A 137 -13.44 6.33 14.95
CA PRO A 137 -12.52 5.73 15.90
C PRO A 137 -13.13 4.59 16.74
N ASP A 138 -14.45 4.57 16.89
CA ASP A 138 -15.13 3.62 17.78
C ASP A 138 -15.11 2.18 17.24
N ARG A 139 -14.87 2.00 15.95
CA ARG A 139 -14.70 0.66 15.36
C ARG A 139 -13.37 0.00 15.71
N PHE A 140 -12.38 0.78 16.17
CA PHE A 140 -11.02 0.32 16.38
C PHE A 140 -10.64 0.32 17.84
N ILE A 141 -10.09 -0.80 18.33
CA ILE A 141 -9.61 -0.94 19.71
C ILE A 141 -8.10 -0.75 19.81
N LYS A 142 -7.35 -1.13 18.77
CA LYS A 142 -5.89 -1.01 18.69
C LYS A 142 -5.45 -0.59 17.29
N VAL A 143 -4.34 0.11 17.21
CA VAL A 143 -3.75 0.57 15.95
C VAL A 143 -2.33 0.05 15.82
N SER A 144 -2.01 -0.55 14.69
CA SER A 144 -0.64 -0.86 14.33
C SER A 144 -0.35 -0.43 12.90
N MET A 145 0.88 -0.07 12.63
CA MET A 145 1.31 0.34 11.29
C MET A 145 2.80 0.09 11.09
N GLY A 146 3.19 -0.02 9.86
CA GLY A 146 4.61 -0.10 9.53
C GLY A 146 4.90 0.15 8.07
N ASN A 147 6.10 0.63 7.78
CA ASN A 147 6.51 1.06 6.45
C ASN A 147 5.48 1.99 5.79
N THR A 148 5.00 2.97 6.55
CA THR A 148 3.99 3.95 6.15
C THR A 148 4.06 5.17 7.08
N GLY A 149 3.21 6.15 6.86
CA GLY A 149 3.11 7.35 7.69
C GLY A 149 1.80 8.10 7.46
N LEU A 150 1.70 9.27 8.05
CA LEU A 150 0.61 10.21 7.82
C LEU A 150 1.21 11.58 7.51
N PRO A 151 1.76 11.79 6.29
CA PRO A 151 2.50 12.98 5.94
C PRO A 151 1.63 14.23 6.01
N TYR A 152 2.21 15.31 6.54
CA TYR A 152 1.58 16.61 6.67
C TYR A 152 2.61 17.70 6.41
N ASN A 153 2.56 18.35 5.27
CA ASN A 153 3.53 19.33 4.79
C ASN A 153 2.85 20.65 4.39
N PRO A 154 2.41 21.48 5.35
CA PRO A 154 1.75 22.76 5.05
C PRO A 154 2.70 23.82 4.48
N ASP A 155 3.96 23.78 4.89
CA ASP A 155 4.94 24.88 4.71
C ASP A 155 6.01 24.53 3.66
N VAL A 156 5.60 23.92 2.53
CA VAL A 156 6.54 23.63 1.44
C VAL A 156 6.87 24.92 0.69
N PRO A 157 8.17 25.29 0.53
CA PRO A 157 8.56 26.49 -0.22
C PRO A 157 8.02 26.50 -1.65
N GLN A 158 7.55 27.65 -2.12
CA GLN A 158 6.97 27.79 -3.47
C GLN A 158 7.95 27.39 -4.58
N GLU A 159 9.24 27.62 -4.39
CA GLU A 159 10.29 27.17 -5.31
C GLU A 159 10.31 25.62 -5.44
N VAL A 160 10.15 24.91 -4.33
CA VAL A 160 10.09 23.44 -4.32
C VAL A 160 8.81 22.96 -5.04
N ILE A 161 7.67 23.59 -4.76
CA ILE A 161 6.40 23.29 -5.43
C ILE A 161 6.56 23.49 -6.95
N LYS A 162 7.17 24.58 -7.39
CA LYS A 162 7.43 24.87 -8.80
C LYS A 162 8.32 23.79 -9.43
N LYS A 163 9.48 23.48 -8.84
CA LYS A 163 10.40 22.45 -9.33
C LYS A 163 9.71 21.06 -9.47
N VAL A 164 8.87 20.71 -8.50
CA VAL A 164 8.10 19.47 -8.52
C VAL A 164 7.11 19.45 -9.68
N LYS A 165 6.36 20.53 -9.90
CA LYS A 165 5.40 20.63 -11.02
C LYS A 165 6.11 20.58 -12.36
N GLU A 166 7.23 21.30 -12.52
CA GLU A 166 8.06 21.27 -13.73
C GLU A 166 8.61 19.86 -14.01
N PHE A 167 9.11 19.18 -12.98
CA PHE A 167 9.59 17.81 -13.11
C PHE A 167 8.47 16.85 -13.56
N ARG A 168 7.28 16.92 -12.93
CA ARG A 168 6.13 16.10 -13.32
C ARG A 168 5.70 16.35 -14.75
N ALA A 169 5.74 17.60 -15.22
CA ALA A 169 5.38 18.00 -16.57
C ALA A 169 6.49 17.75 -17.60
N SER A 170 7.69 17.39 -17.20
CA SER A 170 8.83 17.18 -18.10
C SER A 170 8.63 15.99 -19.02
N ASN A 171 9.27 16.03 -20.21
CA ASN A 171 9.26 14.94 -21.19
C ASN A 171 10.24 13.80 -20.83
N LEU A 172 10.79 13.76 -19.60
CA LEU A 172 11.68 12.71 -19.15
C LEU A 172 10.95 11.36 -19.17
N LYS A 173 11.38 10.44 -20.02
CA LYS A 173 10.88 9.06 -20.03
C LYS A 173 11.71 8.20 -19.08
N LEU A 174 11.03 7.56 -18.16
CA LEU A 174 11.63 6.65 -17.20
C LEU A 174 11.36 5.21 -17.61
N THR A 175 12.37 4.35 -17.41
CA THR A 175 12.27 2.90 -17.64
C THR A 175 12.36 2.17 -16.30
N PRO A 176 11.90 0.91 -16.18
CA PRO A 176 12.08 0.13 -14.96
C PRO A 176 13.55 0.06 -14.49
N LEU A 177 14.51 0.00 -15.42
CA LEU A 177 15.93 -0.03 -15.10
C LEU A 177 16.43 1.33 -14.56
N SER A 178 16.01 2.45 -15.15
CA SER A 178 16.35 3.78 -14.63
C SER A 178 15.70 4.02 -13.26
N MET A 179 14.46 3.57 -13.08
CA MET A 179 13.77 3.63 -11.80
C MET A 179 14.45 2.78 -10.73
N GLN A 180 14.81 1.55 -11.04
CA GLN A 180 15.54 0.70 -10.11
C GLN A 180 16.84 1.37 -9.66
N LYS A 181 17.59 1.97 -10.59
CA LYS A 181 18.82 2.71 -10.26
C LYS A 181 18.55 3.90 -9.37
N GLU A 182 17.53 4.71 -9.64
CA GLU A 182 17.21 5.93 -8.89
C GLU A 182 16.58 5.61 -7.52
N VAL A 183 15.67 4.63 -7.44
CA VAL A 183 15.00 4.25 -6.20
C VAL A 183 15.89 3.40 -5.30
N MET A 184 16.66 2.45 -5.83
CA MET A 184 17.57 1.62 -5.04
C MET A 184 18.80 2.38 -4.54
N GLN A 185 19.15 3.51 -5.15
CA GLN A 185 20.14 4.43 -4.61
C GLN A 185 19.58 5.36 -3.51
N MET A 186 18.33 5.19 -3.10
CA MET A 186 17.77 5.77 -1.89
C MET A 186 18.40 5.08 -0.67
N ASP A 187 19.74 5.17 -0.55
CA ASP A 187 20.44 4.83 0.68
C ASP A 187 19.88 5.70 1.81
N GLY A 188 19.39 5.04 2.87
CA GLY A 188 18.89 5.73 4.06
C GLY A 188 19.91 6.71 4.69
N LYS A 189 21.19 6.63 4.30
CA LYS A 189 22.25 7.55 4.67
C LYS A 189 22.14 8.93 3.99
N ASN A 190 21.55 9.03 2.81
CA ASN A 190 21.39 10.30 2.09
C ASN A 190 20.07 11.03 2.45
N LEU A 191 19.07 10.32 2.94
CA LEU A 191 17.85 10.93 3.48
C LEU A 191 18.09 11.63 4.82
N SER A 192 19.06 11.17 5.61
CA SER A 192 19.33 11.73 6.95
C SER A 192 20.12 13.04 6.96
N LYS A 193 20.76 13.45 5.86
CA LYS A 193 21.57 14.68 5.78
C LYS A 193 20.82 15.90 5.27
N GLU A 194 19.69 15.73 4.58
CA GLU A 194 18.88 16.83 4.02
C GLU A 194 17.46 16.90 4.58
N SER A 195 17.08 15.99 5.47
CA SER A 195 15.75 16.01 6.06
C SER A 195 15.67 16.98 7.23
N SER A 196 15.12 18.14 6.97
CA SER A 196 14.24 18.83 7.92
C SER A 196 13.20 17.83 8.45
N PRO A 197 12.71 17.94 9.71
CA PRO A 197 11.71 17.03 10.28
C PRO A 197 10.36 16.99 9.53
N THR A 198 10.21 17.74 8.48
CA THR A 198 9.11 17.69 7.52
C THR A 198 9.57 16.90 6.31
N PHE A 199 8.78 15.90 5.93
CA PHE A 199 8.95 15.06 4.75
C PHE A 199 9.24 15.94 3.51
N HIS A 200 10.49 16.29 3.28
CA HIS A 200 10.90 16.84 2.01
C HIS A 200 10.79 15.70 1.00
N PRO A 201 9.96 15.83 -0.04
CA PRO A 201 9.93 14.85 -1.09
C PRO A 201 11.35 14.77 -1.63
N SER A 202 12.09 13.70 -1.33
CA SER A 202 13.32 13.47 -2.06
C SER A 202 12.92 13.46 -3.52
N LEU A 203 13.65 14.19 -4.37
CA LEU A 203 13.43 14.17 -5.82
C LEU A 203 13.25 12.74 -6.34
N LYS A 204 13.84 11.76 -5.68
CA LYS A 204 13.77 10.32 -5.96
C LYS A 204 12.36 9.72 -5.87
N PHE A 205 11.57 10.08 -4.86
CA PHE A 205 10.19 9.62 -4.79
C PHE A 205 9.34 10.18 -5.94
N MET A 206 9.68 11.37 -6.43
CA MET A 206 9.02 11.97 -7.59
C MET A 206 9.32 11.22 -8.90
N TYR A 207 10.49 10.58 -9.01
CA TYR A 207 10.77 9.68 -10.12
C TYR A 207 9.78 8.51 -10.13
N TRP A 208 9.50 7.93 -8.95
CA TRP A 208 8.49 6.88 -8.81
C TRP A 208 7.09 7.37 -9.21
N GLN A 209 6.67 8.54 -8.72
CA GLN A 209 5.38 9.14 -9.07
C GLN A 209 5.26 9.34 -10.59
N LYS A 210 6.27 9.95 -11.21
CA LYS A 210 6.30 10.18 -12.65
C LYS A 210 6.33 8.89 -13.46
N PHE A 211 7.14 7.92 -13.05
CA PHE A 211 7.22 6.62 -13.71
C PHE A 211 5.84 5.92 -13.70
N CYS A 212 5.16 5.87 -12.56
CA CYS A 212 3.84 5.25 -12.48
C CYS A 212 2.82 6.00 -13.32
N TRP A 213 2.83 7.33 -13.29
CA TRP A 213 1.89 8.14 -14.04
C TRP A 213 2.06 8.02 -15.56
N ASP A 214 3.30 8.06 -16.06
CA ASP A 214 3.61 8.12 -17.49
C ASP A 214 3.63 6.73 -18.15
N THR A 215 3.90 5.66 -17.38
CA THR A 215 3.98 4.30 -17.92
C THR A 215 2.59 3.74 -18.17
N GLU A 216 2.21 3.58 -19.45
CA GLU A 216 0.89 3.07 -19.83
C GLU A 216 0.68 1.64 -19.32
N ASN A 217 1.58 0.73 -19.64
CA ASN A 217 1.57 -0.63 -19.12
C ASN A 217 2.55 -0.78 -17.97
N LEU A 218 2.15 -0.29 -16.77
CA LEU A 218 2.99 -0.38 -15.58
C LEU A 218 3.29 -1.85 -15.23
N PRO A 219 4.58 -2.27 -15.17
CA PRO A 219 4.95 -3.67 -14.94
C PRO A 219 4.85 -4.05 -13.46
N VAL A 220 3.62 -4.17 -12.95
CA VAL A 220 3.32 -4.36 -11.52
C VAL A 220 3.96 -5.63 -10.96
N GLY A 221 3.84 -6.74 -11.67
CA GLY A 221 4.44 -8.01 -11.26
C GLY A 221 5.97 -7.96 -11.19
N PHE A 222 6.59 -7.32 -12.19
CA PHE A 222 8.05 -7.13 -12.20
C PHE A 222 8.52 -6.30 -11.01
N ILE A 223 7.88 -5.15 -10.76
CA ILE A 223 8.21 -4.25 -9.64
C ILE A 223 8.16 -5.01 -8.32
N ASN A 224 7.04 -5.69 -8.04
CA ASN A 224 6.87 -6.41 -6.78
C ASN A 224 7.85 -7.57 -6.63
N SER A 225 8.07 -8.34 -7.69
CA SER A 225 9.01 -9.47 -7.63
C SER A 225 10.45 -9.03 -7.37
N THR A 226 10.89 -7.90 -7.90
CA THR A 226 12.25 -7.38 -7.65
C THR A 226 12.46 -6.93 -6.21
N MET A 227 11.39 -6.53 -5.51
CA MET A 227 11.44 -6.11 -4.12
C MET A 227 11.24 -7.26 -3.12
N MET A 228 10.62 -8.36 -3.55
CA MET A 228 10.25 -9.48 -2.67
C MET A 228 11.08 -10.74 -2.87
N GLU A 229 11.69 -10.92 -4.05
CA GLU A 229 12.46 -12.12 -4.41
C GLU A 229 13.93 -11.79 -4.67
N LYS A 230 14.83 -12.70 -4.29
CA LYS A 230 16.21 -12.66 -4.76
C LYS A 230 16.28 -13.21 -6.19
N ARG A 231 16.38 -12.33 -7.16
CA ARG A 231 16.46 -12.69 -8.59
C ARG A 231 17.84 -12.40 -9.16
N SER A 232 18.30 -13.24 -10.10
CA SER A 232 19.51 -12.95 -10.86
C SER A 232 19.27 -11.78 -11.82
N LYS A 233 20.34 -11.01 -12.11
CA LYS A 233 20.27 -9.92 -13.09
C LYS A 233 19.80 -10.41 -14.47
N ILE A 234 20.24 -11.62 -14.89
CA ILE A 234 19.84 -12.24 -16.16
C ILE A 234 18.32 -12.50 -16.17
N SER A 235 17.77 -13.06 -15.09
CA SER A 235 16.33 -13.30 -14.98
C SER A 235 15.52 -12.00 -15.03
N MET A 236 15.99 -10.93 -14.37
CA MET A 236 15.32 -9.62 -14.41
C MET A 236 15.36 -8.98 -15.81
N ILE A 237 16.51 -8.99 -16.47
CA ILE A 237 16.67 -8.45 -17.82
C ILE A 237 15.83 -9.26 -18.81
N GLY A 238 15.88 -10.59 -18.71
CA GLY A 238 15.09 -11.48 -19.57
C GLY A 238 13.60 -11.22 -19.43
N GLN A 239 13.09 -11.15 -18.22
CA GLN A 239 11.67 -10.82 -17.99
C GLN A 239 11.31 -9.46 -18.57
N TYR A 240 12.09 -8.42 -18.30
CA TYR A 240 11.87 -7.08 -18.84
C TYR A 240 11.78 -7.05 -20.36
N LEU A 241 12.68 -7.79 -21.06
CA LEU A 241 12.65 -7.89 -22.51
C LEU A 241 11.38 -8.58 -23.02
N PHE A 242 10.98 -9.70 -22.39
CA PHE A 242 9.75 -10.41 -22.76
C PHE A 242 8.49 -9.58 -22.54
N GLU A 243 8.44 -8.80 -21.46
CA GLU A 243 7.33 -7.88 -21.20
C GLU A 243 7.21 -6.78 -22.24
N ASN A 244 8.35 -6.16 -22.63
CA ASN A 244 8.36 -5.11 -23.66
C ASN A 244 7.98 -5.65 -25.07
N LEU A 245 8.23 -6.92 -25.32
CA LEU A 245 7.82 -7.57 -26.57
C LEU A 245 6.37 -8.08 -26.55
N GLY A 246 5.62 -7.86 -25.45
CA GLY A 246 4.27 -8.39 -25.29
C GLY A 246 4.21 -9.91 -25.05
N LEU A 247 5.35 -10.53 -24.76
CA LEU A 247 5.52 -11.97 -24.62
C LEU A 247 5.62 -12.42 -23.15
N ALA A 248 5.16 -11.61 -22.22
CA ALA A 248 5.25 -11.88 -20.77
C ALA A 248 4.64 -13.24 -20.38
N LYS A 249 3.54 -13.64 -21.02
CA LYS A 249 2.83 -14.91 -20.72
C LYS A 249 3.66 -16.17 -21.03
N ILE A 250 4.57 -16.10 -21.98
CA ILE A 250 5.42 -17.23 -22.41
C ILE A 250 6.87 -17.09 -21.94
N SER A 251 7.16 -16.07 -21.14
CA SER A 251 8.50 -15.82 -20.61
C SER A 251 8.93 -16.93 -19.64
N PRO A 252 10.07 -17.57 -19.86
CA PRO A 252 10.62 -18.54 -18.90
C PRO A 252 11.12 -17.88 -17.61
N PHE A 253 11.16 -16.57 -17.57
CA PHE A 253 11.63 -15.78 -16.44
C PHE A 253 10.47 -15.29 -15.53
N THR A 254 9.22 -15.59 -15.89
CA THR A 254 8.03 -15.18 -15.13
C THR A 254 7.88 -16.07 -13.89
N SER A 255 8.12 -15.51 -12.70
CA SER A 255 7.91 -16.21 -11.42
C SER A 255 6.43 -16.27 -11.03
N ASP A 256 6.08 -17.16 -10.09
CA ASP A 256 4.72 -17.24 -9.55
C ASP A 256 4.30 -15.90 -8.90
N LEU A 257 5.26 -15.19 -8.30
CA LEU A 257 5.01 -13.88 -7.72
C LEU A 257 4.64 -12.83 -8.77
N VAL A 258 5.34 -12.84 -9.92
CA VAL A 258 4.98 -11.96 -11.06
C VAL A 258 3.58 -12.26 -11.55
N LYS A 259 3.23 -13.55 -11.72
CA LYS A 259 1.88 -13.97 -12.14
C LYS A 259 0.82 -13.47 -11.15
N ALA A 260 1.07 -13.64 -9.85
CA ALA A 260 0.13 -13.22 -8.80
C ALA A 260 -0.11 -11.70 -8.80
N TYR A 261 0.93 -10.89 -9.01
CA TYR A 261 0.78 -9.43 -9.02
C TYR A 261 0.33 -8.86 -10.38
N GLU A 262 0.42 -9.61 -11.48
CA GLU A 262 -0.20 -9.25 -12.77
C GLU A 262 -1.62 -9.82 -12.93
N ALA A 263 -2.03 -10.77 -12.09
CA ALA A 263 -3.37 -11.37 -12.18
C ALA A 263 -4.50 -10.34 -12.18
N PRO A 264 -4.47 -9.28 -11.32
CA PRO A 264 -5.53 -8.26 -11.29
C PRO A 264 -5.68 -7.43 -12.56
N PHE A 265 -4.69 -7.47 -13.46
CA PHE A 265 -4.54 -6.51 -14.55
C PHE A 265 -4.46 -7.21 -15.92
N PRO A 266 -5.61 -7.57 -16.54
CA PRO A 266 -5.65 -8.22 -17.86
C PRO A 266 -4.90 -7.45 -18.95
N ASP A 267 -5.01 -6.13 -18.91
CA ASP A 267 -4.41 -5.17 -19.83
C ASP A 267 -4.16 -3.80 -19.16
N PRO A 268 -3.56 -2.82 -19.84
CA PRO A 268 -3.23 -1.51 -19.27
C PRO A 268 -4.43 -0.72 -18.71
N SER A 269 -5.65 -0.91 -19.22
CA SER A 269 -6.84 -0.19 -18.77
C SER A 269 -7.21 -0.49 -17.31
N TYR A 270 -6.82 -1.67 -16.82
CA TYR A 270 -7.03 -2.09 -15.43
C TYR A 270 -5.99 -1.50 -14.44
N LYS A 271 -4.93 -0.83 -14.93
CA LYS A 271 -3.80 -0.33 -14.12
C LYS A 271 -3.94 1.12 -13.66
N MET A 272 -5.14 1.72 -13.75
CA MET A 272 -5.34 3.14 -13.44
C MET A 272 -5.06 3.45 -11.96
N GLY A 273 -5.46 2.57 -11.03
CA GLY A 273 -5.14 2.69 -9.60
C GLY A 273 -3.62 2.71 -9.33
N PRO A 274 -2.87 1.67 -9.71
CA PRO A 274 -1.41 1.63 -9.57
C PRO A 274 -0.68 2.81 -10.24
N ARG A 275 -1.22 3.35 -11.32
CA ARG A 275 -0.64 4.50 -12.03
C ARG A 275 -0.93 5.83 -11.34
N ALA A 276 -2.12 6.02 -10.78
CA ALA A 276 -2.54 7.28 -10.19
C ALA A 276 -2.07 7.46 -8.74
N MET A 277 -2.23 6.43 -7.91
CA MET A 277 -2.08 6.55 -6.45
C MET A 277 -0.73 7.08 -5.97
N PRO A 278 0.44 6.74 -6.54
CA PRO A 278 1.69 7.34 -6.10
C PRO A 278 1.72 8.86 -6.15
N SER A 279 1.01 9.46 -7.12
CA SER A 279 0.95 10.91 -7.28
C SER A 279 0.06 11.62 -6.25
N HIS A 280 -0.78 10.87 -5.54
CA HIS A 280 -1.66 11.36 -4.47
C HIS A 280 -1.05 11.28 -3.07
N VAL A 281 0.19 10.78 -2.91
CA VAL A 281 0.90 10.91 -1.63
C VAL A 281 1.09 12.40 -1.35
N PRO A 282 0.62 12.92 -0.18
CA PRO A 282 0.66 14.36 0.11
C PRO A 282 2.08 14.84 0.42
N THR A 283 2.93 14.84 -0.60
CA THR A 283 4.30 15.37 -0.55
C THR A 283 4.35 16.88 -0.71
N LEU A 284 3.29 17.46 -1.27
CA LEU A 284 3.05 18.91 -1.39
C LEU A 284 1.71 19.24 -0.75
N PRO A 285 1.48 20.51 -0.38
CA PRO A 285 0.15 20.96 0.02
C PRO A 285 -0.88 20.69 -1.09
N ASP A 286 -1.92 19.97 -0.73
CA ASP A 286 -3.01 19.60 -1.62
C ASP A 286 -4.36 19.61 -0.87
N GLN A 287 -5.43 19.17 -1.53
CA GLN A 287 -6.77 19.11 -0.97
C GLN A 287 -6.89 18.18 0.26
N SER A 288 -5.95 17.27 0.49
CA SER A 288 -5.96 16.36 1.65
C SER A 288 -5.41 17.01 2.94
N LEU A 289 -4.80 18.20 2.85
CA LEU A 289 -4.02 18.81 3.93
C LEU A 289 -4.82 18.95 5.24
N GLU A 290 -6.04 19.49 5.17
CA GLU A 290 -6.89 19.68 6.36
C GLU A 290 -7.31 18.36 6.99
N ALA A 291 -7.61 17.36 6.17
CA ALA A 291 -7.98 16.04 6.67
C ALA A 291 -6.77 15.29 7.26
N GLN A 292 -5.57 15.49 6.72
CA GLN A 292 -4.32 15.00 7.31
C GLN A 292 -4.04 15.65 8.67
N LYS A 293 -4.22 16.96 8.77
CA LYS A 293 -4.09 17.70 10.02
C LYS A 293 -5.02 17.14 11.09
N LYS A 294 -6.31 17.02 10.79
CA LYS A 294 -7.32 16.47 11.74
C LYS A 294 -6.96 15.07 12.19
N ALA A 295 -6.52 14.21 11.27
CA ALA A 295 -6.13 12.85 11.63
C ALA A 295 -4.88 12.82 12.54
N ARG A 296 -3.89 13.67 12.30
CA ARG A 296 -2.70 13.80 13.16
C ARG A 296 -3.08 14.35 14.56
N GLU A 297 -3.98 15.33 14.63
CA GLU A 297 -4.49 15.85 15.90
C GLU A 297 -5.23 14.78 16.71
N PHE A 298 -6.03 13.94 16.06
CA PHE A 298 -6.65 12.77 16.69
C PHE A 298 -5.60 11.83 17.31
N PHE A 299 -4.58 11.41 16.55
CA PHE A 299 -3.56 10.49 17.08
C PHE A 299 -2.70 11.12 18.17
N LYS A 300 -2.51 12.43 18.16
CA LYS A 300 -1.77 13.14 19.20
C LYS A 300 -2.43 13.02 20.59
N THR A 301 -3.75 12.89 20.65
CA THR A 301 -4.54 12.83 21.89
C THR A 301 -5.20 11.47 22.13
N SER A 302 -5.16 10.57 21.15
CA SER A 302 -5.79 9.25 21.26
C SER A 302 -5.12 8.39 22.32
N ALA A 303 -5.92 7.77 23.20
CA ALA A 303 -5.45 6.80 24.18
C ALA A 303 -5.41 5.35 23.66
N LYS A 304 -5.80 5.12 22.40
CA LYS A 304 -5.79 3.77 21.81
C LYS A 304 -4.37 3.21 21.80
N PRO A 305 -4.16 1.94 22.21
CA PRO A 305 -2.87 1.28 22.04
C PRO A 305 -2.37 1.40 20.60
N PHE A 306 -1.14 1.89 20.43
CA PHE A 306 -0.55 2.13 19.12
C PHE A 306 0.82 1.45 19.03
N LEU A 307 1.04 0.64 17.97
CA LEU A 307 2.29 -0.06 17.70
C LEU A 307 2.87 0.33 16.34
N ALA A 308 4.05 0.92 16.33
CA ALA A 308 4.85 1.16 15.14
C ALA A 308 5.77 -0.05 14.88
N VAL A 309 5.63 -0.69 13.71
CA VAL A 309 6.42 -1.88 13.32
C VAL A 309 7.11 -1.61 12.00
N PHE A 310 8.34 -1.10 12.04
CA PHE A 310 9.10 -0.77 10.84
C PHE A 310 10.14 -1.84 10.50
N ALA A 311 10.39 -2.04 9.21
CA ALA A 311 11.45 -2.96 8.77
C ALA A 311 12.84 -2.45 9.17
N GLY A 312 13.06 -1.14 9.13
CA GLY A 312 14.35 -0.48 9.39
C GLY A 312 15.29 -0.45 8.20
N ASP A 313 15.08 -1.30 7.21
CA ASP A 313 15.82 -1.39 5.94
C ASP A 313 14.93 -1.08 4.72
N ASP A 314 13.77 -0.48 4.93
CA ASP A 314 12.85 -0.08 3.86
C ASP A 314 13.36 1.19 3.15
N PRO A 315 13.70 1.14 1.84
CA PRO A 315 14.21 2.30 1.13
C PRO A 315 13.15 3.38 0.89
N VAL A 316 11.87 3.06 1.01
CA VAL A 316 10.74 3.97 0.71
C VAL A 316 10.39 4.81 1.93
N THR A 317 10.32 4.20 3.12
CA THR A 317 9.81 4.83 4.34
C THR A 317 10.86 5.04 5.43
N ASN A 318 12.14 4.89 5.10
CA ASN A 318 13.22 5.09 6.06
C ASN A 318 13.17 6.50 6.67
N GLY A 319 13.21 6.56 8.00
CA GLY A 319 13.14 7.81 8.76
C GLY A 319 11.73 8.31 9.11
N ILE A 320 10.67 7.75 8.49
CA ILE A 320 9.28 8.14 8.77
C ILE A 320 8.84 7.74 10.18
N GLU A 321 9.39 6.66 10.74
CA GLU A 321 9.07 6.19 12.09
C GLU A 321 9.16 7.28 13.15
N LYS A 322 10.18 8.14 13.07
CA LYS A 322 10.35 9.27 14.00
C LYS A 322 9.20 10.27 13.95
N ASP A 323 8.65 10.51 12.76
CA ASP A 323 7.47 11.38 12.59
C ASP A 323 6.20 10.71 13.14
N VAL A 324 6.06 9.41 12.95
CA VAL A 324 4.95 8.61 13.52
C VAL A 324 4.96 8.67 15.05
N LEU A 325 6.10 8.47 15.69
CA LEU A 325 6.23 8.53 17.15
C LEU A 325 5.98 9.94 17.72
N LYS A 326 6.25 10.99 16.94
CA LYS A 326 5.86 12.37 17.31
C LYS A 326 4.37 12.61 17.13
N MET A 327 3.79 12.06 16.06
CA MET A 327 2.35 12.17 15.77
C MET A 327 1.50 11.45 16.82
N ALA A 328 1.93 10.28 17.28
CA ALA A 328 1.23 9.45 18.27
C ALA A 328 2.16 9.21 19.47
N PRO A 329 2.15 10.11 20.50
CA PRO A 329 3.07 10.02 21.63
C PRO A 329 2.94 8.77 22.50
N ASN A 330 1.78 8.09 22.43
CA ASN A 330 1.54 6.82 23.10
C ASN A 330 1.99 5.59 22.26
N ALA A 331 2.49 5.80 21.06
CA ALA A 331 2.95 4.71 20.22
C ALA A 331 4.20 4.04 20.80
N LYS A 332 4.17 2.69 20.84
CA LYS A 332 5.33 1.87 21.11
C LYS A 332 6.00 1.52 19.78
N SER A 333 7.33 1.52 19.72
CA SER A 333 8.08 1.01 18.57
C SER A 333 8.50 -0.42 18.82
N ALA A 334 8.18 -1.32 17.87
CA ALA A 334 8.70 -2.68 17.87
C ALA A 334 10.15 -2.70 17.37
N PRO A 335 10.96 -3.71 17.74
CA PRO A 335 12.28 -3.90 17.16
C PRO A 335 12.22 -4.03 15.63
N HIS A 336 13.14 -3.41 14.91
CA HIS A 336 13.25 -3.56 13.47
C HIS A 336 13.53 -5.02 13.07
N ILE A 337 12.78 -5.54 12.11
CA ILE A 337 12.86 -6.97 11.72
C ILE A 337 13.52 -7.20 10.37
N GLY A 338 13.89 -6.14 9.65
CA GLY A 338 14.39 -6.19 8.29
C GLY A 338 13.31 -6.64 7.30
N GLY A 339 13.70 -6.81 6.06
CA GLY A 339 12.83 -7.38 5.03
C GLY A 339 12.35 -6.41 3.97
N GLY A 340 12.78 -5.15 4.03
CA GLY A 340 12.47 -4.11 3.05
C GLY A 340 11.02 -3.65 3.10
N HIS A 341 10.56 -3.03 2.02
CA HIS A 341 9.24 -2.41 1.96
C HIS A 341 8.08 -3.41 2.16
N PHE A 342 8.20 -4.61 1.59
CA PHE A 342 7.17 -5.66 1.65
C PHE A 342 7.55 -6.77 2.65
N TYR A 343 7.87 -6.39 3.89
CA TYR A 343 8.28 -7.32 4.95
C TYR A 343 7.18 -8.32 5.38
N GLN A 344 5.92 -8.06 5.06
CA GLN A 344 4.82 -9.01 5.18
C GLN A 344 5.10 -10.30 4.39
N TRP A 345 5.71 -10.16 3.22
CA TRP A 345 6.09 -11.28 2.35
C TRP A 345 7.44 -11.88 2.73
N THR A 346 8.43 -11.03 3.03
CA THR A 346 9.82 -11.46 3.26
C THR A 346 10.12 -11.88 4.70
N ARG A 347 9.31 -11.43 5.68
CA ARG A 347 9.42 -11.73 7.12
C ARG A 347 8.07 -12.10 7.76
N PRO A 348 7.24 -12.94 7.12
CA PRO A 348 5.85 -13.16 7.53
C PRO A 348 5.73 -13.63 8.98
N LYS A 349 6.56 -14.60 9.39
CA LYS A 349 6.50 -15.14 10.76
C LYS A 349 6.87 -14.10 11.81
N LYS A 350 7.96 -13.34 11.60
CA LYS A 350 8.41 -12.33 12.58
C LYS A 350 7.38 -11.24 12.77
N LEU A 351 6.81 -10.74 11.66
CA LEU A 351 5.77 -9.73 11.72
C LEU A 351 4.50 -10.26 12.38
N SER A 352 4.09 -11.49 12.03
CA SER A 352 2.93 -12.13 12.66
C SER A 352 3.12 -12.30 14.16
N ASP A 353 4.29 -12.76 14.64
CA ASP A 353 4.57 -12.93 16.07
C ASP A 353 4.42 -11.60 16.84
N ILE A 354 4.91 -10.48 16.28
CA ILE A 354 4.77 -9.16 16.88
C ILE A 354 3.29 -8.73 16.95
N LEU A 355 2.55 -8.91 15.85
CA LEU A 355 1.13 -8.54 15.80
C LEU A 355 0.28 -9.43 16.71
N ILE A 356 0.58 -10.73 16.81
CA ILE A 356 -0.08 -11.67 17.72
C ILE A 356 0.11 -11.22 19.19
N SER A 357 1.34 -10.85 19.56
CA SER A 357 1.61 -10.34 20.92
C SER A 357 0.78 -9.08 21.18
N PHE A 358 0.83 -8.11 20.28
CA PHE A 358 0.11 -6.85 20.42
C PHE A 358 -1.42 -7.02 20.48
N ILE A 359 -1.98 -7.95 19.70
CA ILE A 359 -3.43 -8.21 19.69
C ILE A 359 -3.88 -8.82 21.00
N LYS A 360 -3.06 -9.70 21.59
CA LYS A 360 -3.41 -10.47 22.80
C LYS A 360 -3.09 -9.75 24.13
N GLU A 361 -2.26 -8.69 24.11
CA GLU A 361 -2.10 -7.77 25.26
C GLU A 361 -3.40 -7.06 25.59
#